data_b24d6f3a197b0a95fe9417740edddec0
#
_entry.id   b24d6f3a197b0a95fe9417740edddec0
#
_cell.length_a   1.000
_cell.length_b   1.000
_cell.length_c   1.000
_cell.angle_alpha   90.00
_cell.angle_beta   90.00
_cell.angle_gamma   90.00
#
_symmetry.space_group_name_H-M   'P 1'
#
loop_
_entity.id
_entity.type
_entity.pdbx_description
1 polymer ?
#
loop_
_entity_poly.entity_id
_entity_poly.type
_entity_poly.pdbx_seq_one_letter_code
_entity_poly.pdbx_strand_id
1 'polypeptide(L)'
;MKILSVNAGSSSLKFQLYEMPEEKVLISGLMERIGIGNSFYTIKINGEKIKKEAELNDHEEAFETLVKELEANNVVESLDEIKGIGHRIVQGGDYFDRTVVIDKDVLSKIEELSALAPLHNPAAAVGIKAAIDVFPNAIQTAVFDTAFHQTMPKENYLYALPMKWYEDLKVRRYGAHGTSHIGNGASISAVVNGKCLNTSMGLTPNAGLIMGTRCGDIDASIIPYVMEKTNMTPKEIDNAINKESGLLAISRKSSDSRDIEDGIAYGDENCILAQKMYVRRIVDYIAKYYVEMDGCDAIVFTAGIGEKAIDTRRDILNCLGSLGIYLDEEANNCRGKECMISTKDSKV
;
A
#
# COMPACT_ATOMS: atom_id res chain seq x y z
N MET A 1 -14.76 1.00 -24.76
CA MET A 1 -15.17 0.06 -23.67
C MET A 1 -14.81 0.71 -22.34
N LYS A 2 -15.78 0.75 -21.40
CA LYS A 2 -15.53 1.39 -20.10
C LYS A 2 -15.19 0.35 -19.03
N ILE A 3 -14.14 0.63 -18.25
CA ILE A 3 -13.63 -0.22 -17.16
C ILE A 3 -13.57 0.61 -15.89
N LEU A 4 -14.12 0.11 -14.79
CA LEU A 4 -14.08 0.72 -13.48
C LEU A 4 -13.00 0.06 -12.63
N SER A 5 -12.09 0.85 -12.07
CA SER A 5 -11.14 0.40 -11.04
C SER A 5 -11.62 0.82 -9.68
N VAL A 6 -11.61 -0.10 -8.73
CA VAL A 6 -12.14 0.09 -7.37
C VAL A 6 -11.11 -0.34 -6.33
N ASN A 7 -10.98 0.47 -5.29
CA ASN A 7 -10.22 0.14 -4.08
C ASN A 7 -11.09 0.50 -2.86
N ALA A 8 -11.70 -0.52 -2.26
CA ALA A 8 -12.52 -0.40 -1.05
C ALA A 8 -11.65 -0.58 0.20
N GLY A 9 -11.60 0.44 1.03
CA GLY A 9 -11.00 0.42 2.35
C GLY A 9 -12.07 0.33 3.45
N SER A 10 -11.68 0.19 4.71
CA SER A 10 -12.61 0.04 5.84
C SER A 10 -13.63 1.18 5.99
N SER A 11 -13.25 2.40 5.62
CA SER A 11 -14.10 3.60 5.67
C SER A 11 -13.94 4.49 4.45
N SER A 12 -13.50 3.93 3.32
CA SER A 12 -13.27 4.68 2.09
C SER A 12 -13.52 3.84 0.85
N LEU A 13 -13.88 4.51 -0.25
CA LEU A 13 -13.99 3.91 -1.57
C LEU A 13 -13.30 4.83 -2.58
N LYS A 14 -12.22 4.36 -3.19
CA LYS A 14 -11.55 5.06 -4.29
C LYS A 14 -11.90 4.39 -5.60
N PHE A 15 -12.22 5.18 -6.62
CA PHE A 15 -12.56 4.65 -7.94
C PHE A 15 -12.01 5.51 -9.08
N GLN A 16 -11.84 4.88 -10.24
CA GLN A 16 -11.56 5.54 -11.51
C GLN A 16 -12.28 4.81 -12.64
N LEU A 17 -12.99 5.53 -13.49
CA LEU A 17 -13.59 5.01 -14.71
C LEU A 17 -12.71 5.36 -15.91
N TYR A 18 -12.33 4.34 -16.65
CA TYR A 18 -11.48 4.45 -17.82
C TYR A 18 -12.26 4.18 -19.10
N GLU A 19 -11.91 4.90 -20.15
CA GLU A 19 -12.22 4.53 -21.53
C GLU A 19 -11.04 3.76 -22.12
N MET A 20 -11.30 2.54 -22.57
CA MET A 20 -10.31 1.62 -23.11
C MET A 20 -10.50 1.45 -24.61
N PRO A 21 -9.44 1.29 -25.44
CA PRO A 21 -8.04 1.03 -25.03
C PRO A 21 -7.19 2.28 -24.76
N GLU A 22 -7.72 3.49 -24.88
CA GLU A 22 -6.98 4.76 -24.75
C GLU A 22 -6.50 5.05 -23.33
N GLU A 23 -6.93 4.25 -22.34
CA GLU A 23 -6.65 4.44 -20.90
C GLU A 23 -7.01 5.84 -20.38
N LYS A 24 -7.98 6.48 -21.05
CA LYS A 24 -8.43 7.82 -20.68
C LYS A 24 -9.29 7.78 -19.43
N VAL A 25 -8.87 8.48 -18.37
CA VAL A 25 -9.70 8.64 -17.18
C VAL A 25 -10.86 9.58 -17.49
N LEU A 26 -12.09 9.08 -17.43
CA LEU A 26 -13.32 9.85 -17.62
C LEU A 26 -13.73 10.59 -16.35
N ILE A 27 -13.69 9.89 -15.21
CA ILE A 27 -13.97 10.41 -13.88
C ILE A 27 -13.18 9.61 -12.85
N SER A 28 -12.78 10.26 -11.76
CA SER A 28 -12.23 9.58 -10.58
C SER A 28 -12.84 10.14 -9.31
N GLY A 29 -12.87 9.35 -8.25
CA GLY A 29 -13.41 9.79 -6.98
C GLY A 29 -12.81 9.10 -5.78
N LEU A 30 -12.99 9.76 -4.64
CA LEU A 30 -12.65 9.24 -3.32
C LEU A 30 -13.79 9.58 -2.38
N MET A 31 -14.40 8.57 -1.81
CA MET A 31 -15.40 8.67 -0.74
C MET A 31 -14.71 8.36 0.58
N GLU A 32 -14.98 9.14 1.59
CA GLU A 32 -14.26 9.11 2.87
C GLU A 32 -15.25 9.10 4.03
N ARG A 33 -14.84 8.46 5.13
CA ARG A 33 -15.61 8.35 6.38
C ARG A 33 -16.90 7.54 6.24
N ILE A 34 -16.92 6.55 5.35
CA ILE A 34 -18.01 5.60 5.16
C ILE A 34 -18.25 4.87 6.49
N GLY A 35 -19.49 4.85 6.98
CA GLY A 35 -19.91 4.17 8.21
C GLY A 35 -19.47 4.81 9.54
N ILE A 36 -18.79 5.97 9.52
CA ILE A 36 -18.28 6.63 10.74
C ILE A 36 -18.80 8.06 10.95
N GLY A 37 -19.73 8.49 10.10
CA GLY A 37 -20.39 9.80 10.17
C GLY A 37 -19.55 10.95 9.59
N ASN A 38 -20.22 12.06 9.25
CA ASN A 38 -19.62 13.20 8.54
C ASN A 38 -18.87 12.75 7.28
N SER A 39 -19.46 11.84 6.52
CA SER A 39 -18.91 11.35 5.28
C SER A 39 -19.00 12.40 4.18
N PHE A 40 -18.08 12.36 3.28
CA PHE A 40 -18.01 13.23 2.12
C PHE A 40 -17.30 12.52 0.98
N TYR A 41 -17.45 13.05 -0.21
CA TYR A 41 -16.69 12.54 -1.34
C TYR A 41 -16.13 13.67 -2.21
N THR A 42 -15.10 13.33 -2.94
CA THR A 42 -14.46 14.22 -3.89
C THR A 42 -14.42 13.52 -5.24
N ILE A 43 -14.94 14.16 -6.28
CA ILE A 43 -14.79 13.71 -7.67
C ILE A 43 -13.83 14.62 -8.42
N LYS A 44 -13.14 14.05 -9.40
CA LYS A 44 -12.33 14.78 -10.36
C LYS A 44 -12.80 14.42 -11.76
N ILE A 45 -13.27 15.43 -12.48
CA ILE A 45 -13.78 15.32 -13.85
C ILE A 45 -13.37 16.54 -14.66
N ASN A 46 -12.95 16.36 -15.91
CA ASN A 46 -12.51 17.44 -16.81
C ASN A 46 -11.44 18.37 -16.22
N GLY A 47 -10.61 17.85 -15.30
CA GLY A 47 -9.58 18.64 -14.62
C GLY A 47 -10.07 19.38 -13.37
N GLU A 48 -11.37 19.45 -13.13
CA GLU A 48 -11.97 20.07 -11.95
C GLU A 48 -12.07 19.07 -10.80
N LYS A 49 -11.91 19.57 -9.57
CA LYS A 49 -12.05 18.81 -8.33
C LYS A 49 -13.24 19.35 -7.54
N ILE A 50 -14.27 18.53 -7.37
CA ILE A 50 -15.53 18.90 -6.71
C ILE A 50 -15.66 18.06 -5.43
N LYS A 51 -15.81 18.72 -4.29
CA LYS A 51 -16.08 18.09 -3.00
C LYS A 51 -17.55 18.25 -2.66
N LYS A 52 -18.20 17.16 -2.23
CA LYS A 52 -19.60 17.10 -1.81
C LYS A 52 -19.73 16.39 -0.47
N GLU A 53 -20.63 16.84 0.38
CA GLU A 53 -21.05 16.14 1.58
C GLU A 53 -22.16 15.13 1.22
N ALA A 54 -22.10 13.95 1.81
CA ALA A 54 -23.15 12.94 1.67
C ALA A 54 -23.14 12.04 2.90
N GLU A 55 -24.28 11.50 3.26
CA GLU A 55 -24.38 10.42 4.23
C GLU A 55 -24.05 9.12 3.50
N LEU A 56 -22.99 8.43 3.94
CA LEU A 56 -22.53 7.15 3.41
C LEU A 56 -22.42 6.21 4.61
N ASN A 57 -23.50 5.48 4.88
CA ASN A 57 -23.57 4.60 6.05
C ASN A 57 -22.80 3.29 5.84
N ASP A 58 -22.66 2.87 4.60
CA ASP A 58 -21.93 1.67 4.19
C ASP A 58 -21.38 1.76 2.75
N HIS A 59 -20.77 0.68 2.28
CA HIS A 59 -20.21 0.63 0.93
C HIS A 59 -21.29 0.48 -0.15
N GLU A 60 -22.47 -0.01 0.16
CA GLU A 60 -23.58 -0.09 -0.79
C GLU A 60 -24.04 1.32 -1.17
N GLU A 61 -24.30 2.18 -0.18
CA GLU A 61 -24.63 3.60 -0.40
C GLU A 61 -23.50 4.36 -1.10
N ALA A 62 -22.23 3.98 -0.85
CA ALA A 62 -21.10 4.54 -1.56
C ALA A 62 -21.13 4.16 -3.06
N PHE A 63 -21.45 2.91 -3.41
CA PHE A 63 -21.61 2.50 -4.80
C PHE A 63 -22.83 3.13 -5.47
N GLU A 64 -23.96 3.27 -4.78
CA GLU A 64 -25.10 4.02 -5.30
C GLU A 64 -24.76 5.49 -5.59
N THR A 65 -23.98 6.12 -4.70
CA THR A 65 -23.50 7.49 -4.91
C THR A 65 -22.55 7.58 -6.10
N LEU A 66 -21.67 6.58 -6.27
CA LEU A 66 -20.84 6.47 -7.46
C LEU A 66 -21.68 6.42 -8.74
N VAL A 67 -22.71 5.59 -8.78
CA VAL A 67 -23.64 5.50 -9.93
C VAL A 67 -24.29 6.86 -10.22
N LYS A 68 -24.84 7.50 -9.20
CA LYS A 68 -25.46 8.84 -9.34
C LYS A 68 -24.48 9.87 -9.94
N GLU A 69 -23.20 9.82 -9.55
CA GLU A 69 -22.19 10.72 -10.10
C GLU A 69 -21.81 10.35 -11.55
N LEU A 70 -21.79 9.07 -11.92
CA LEU A 70 -21.56 8.65 -13.31
C LEU A 70 -22.67 9.16 -14.24
N GLU A 71 -23.92 9.04 -13.83
CA GLU A 71 -25.08 9.48 -14.60
C GLU A 71 -25.19 11.01 -14.64
N ALA A 72 -25.09 11.69 -13.49
CA ALA A 72 -25.20 13.14 -13.40
C ALA A 72 -24.16 13.91 -14.21
N ASN A 73 -22.98 13.30 -14.40
CA ASN A 73 -21.90 13.88 -15.20
C ASN A 73 -21.89 13.39 -16.66
N ASN A 74 -22.88 12.61 -17.09
CA ASN A 74 -23.03 12.05 -18.43
C ASN A 74 -21.77 11.30 -18.91
N VAL A 75 -21.06 10.61 -17.99
CA VAL A 75 -19.90 9.79 -18.35
C VAL A 75 -20.31 8.38 -18.82
N VAL A 76 -21.55 7.99 -18.54
CA VAL A 76 -22.23 6.81 -19.07
C VAL A 76 -23.65 7.18 -19.49
N GLU A 77 -24.16 6.59 -20.56
CA GLU A 77 -25.59 6.65 -20.94
C GLU A 77 -26.37 5.52 -20.26
N SER A 78 -25.67 4.40 -20.00
CA SER A 78 -26.19 3.24 -19.30
C SER A 78 -25.05 2.58 -18.50
N LEU A 79 -25.37 1.99 -17.35
CA LEU A 79 -24.40 1.20 -16.57
C LEU A 79 -23.87 -0.01 -17.35
N ASP A 80 -24.62 -0.49 -18.34
CA ASP A 80 -24.20 -1.59 -19.22
C ASP A 80 -22.99 -1.24 -20.10
N GLU A 81 -22.58 0.03 -20.21
CA GLU A 81 -21.35 0.41 -20.89
C GLU A 81 -20.10 0.01 -20.09
N ILE A 82 -20.22 -0.17 -18.76
CA ILE A 82 -19.16 -0.65 -17.90
C ILE A 82 -19.09 -2.16 -18.05
N LYS A 83 -18.09 -2.62 -18.80
CA LYS A 83 -17.92 -4.05 -19.14
C LYS A 83 -17.11 -4.82 -18.12
N GLY A 84 -16.33 -4.14 -17.30
CA GLY A 84 -15.53 -4.79 -16.27
C GLY A 84 -15.24 -3.88 -15.09
N ILE A 85 -15.07 -4.50 -13.93
CA ILE A 85 -14.70 -3.84 -12.69
C ILE A 85 -13.49 -4.57 -12.10
N GLY A 86 -12.39 -3.85 -11.90
CA GLY A 86 -11.18 -4.35 -11.25
C GLY A 86 -11.13 -3.94 -9.78
N HIS A 87 -11.10 -4.92 -8.89
CA HIS A 87 -10.99 -4.72 -7.44
C HIS A 87 -9.58 -4.96 -6.96
N ARG A 88 -9.01 -4.01 -6.23
CA ARG A 88 -7.75 -4.20 -5.51
C ARG A 88 -7.99 -5.01 -4.25
N ILE A 89 -7.25 -6.10 -4.08
CA ILE A 89 -7.27 -6.98 -2.91
C ILE A 89 -5.87 -7.00 -2.31
N VAL A 90 -5.76 -6.75 -1.01
CA VAL A 90 -4.43 -6.69 -0.38
C VAL A 90 -3.81 -8.07 -0.20
N GLN A 91 -4.58 -9.06 0.24
CA GLN A 91 -4.05 -10.40 0.53
C GLN A 91 -4.70 -11.46 -0.35
N GLY A 92 -3.88 -12.12 -1.16
CA GLY A 92 -4.27 -13.23 -2.03
C GLY A 92 -3.80 -14.61 -1.54
N GLY A 93 -3.07 -14.67 -0.41
CA GLY A 93 -2.50 -15.90 0.13
C GLY A 93 -1.54 -16.57 -0.86
N ASP A 94 -1.52 -17.87 -0.83
CA ASP A 94 -0.89 -18.74 -1.84
C ASP A 94 -1.91 -19.25 -2.89
N TYR A 95 -3.16 -18.75 -2.83
CA TYR A 95 -4.21 -19.10 -3.80
C TYR A 95 -4.08 -18.33 -5.11
N PHE A 96 -3.58 -17.09 -5.07
CA PHE A 96 -3.63 -16.18 -6.22
C PHE A 96 -2.26 -15.59 -6.56
N ASP A 97 -1.75 -15.98 -7.71
CA ASP A 97 -0.49 -15.49 -8.31
C ASP A 97 -0.70 -14.49 -9.47
N ARG A 98 -1.96 -14.17 -9.78
CA ARG A 98 -2.37 -13.31 -10.90
C ARG A 98 -3.75 -12.71 -10.67
N THR A 99 -4.14 -11.81 -11.56
CA THR A 99 -5.53 -11.32 -11.66
C THR A 99 -6.47 -12.47 -12.06
N VAL A 100 -7.62 -12.57 -11.38
CA VAL A 100 -8.63 -13.59 -11.65
C VAL A 100 -10.02 -12.96 -11.78
N VAL A 101 -10.90 -13.61 -12.52
CA VAL A 101 -12.34 -13.29 -12.55
C VAL A 101 -12.95 -13.77 -11.23
N ILE A 102 -13.78 -12.92 -10.61
CA ILE A 102 -14.42 -13.22 -9.34
C ILE A 102 -15.66 -14.08 -9.57
N ASP A 103 -15.64 -15.27 -9.01
CA ASP A 103 -16.78 -16.14 -8.81
C ASP A 103 -17.02 -16.35 -7.30
N LYS A 104 -17.92 -17.25 -6.95
CA LYS A 104 -18.25 -17.56 -5.54
C LYS A 104 -17.06 -18.19 -4.78
N ASP A 105 -16.24 -18.98 -5.45
CA ASP A 105 -15.06 -19.62 -4.84
C ASP A 105 -13.97 -18.60 -4.57
N VAL A 106 -13.69 -17.73 -5.54
CA VAL A 106 -12.73 -16.62 -5.38
C VAL A 106 -13.15 -15.69 -4.25
N LEU A 107 -14.43 -15.29 -4.19
CA LEU A 107 -14.93 -14.43 -3.12
C LEU A 107 -14.81 -15.10 -1.74
N SER A 108 -15.15 -16.39 -1.63
CA SER A 108 -14.99 -17.16 -0.39
C SER A 108 -13.53 -17.21 0.10
N LYS A 109 -12.56 -17.38 -0.83
CA LYS A 109 -11.12 -17.35 -0.49
C LYS A 109 -10.64 -15.97 -0.06
N ILE A 110 -11.15 -14.89 -0.67
CA ILE A 110 -10.86 -13.52 -0.24
C ILE A 110 -11.35 -13.29 1.20
N GLU A 111 -12.53 -13.81 1.54
CA GLU A 111 -13.09 -13.73 2.90
C GLU A 111 -12.28 -14.56 3.90
N GLU A 112 -11.88 -15.80 3.55
CA GLU A 112 -10.99 -16.65 4.36
C GLU A 112 -9.68 -15.95 4.70
N LEU A 113 -9.08 -15.28 3.71
CA LEU A 113 -7.83 -14.55 3.86
C LEU A 113 -7.95 -13.27 4.70
N SER A 114 -9.14 -12.91 5.17
CA SER A 114 -9.34 -11.76 6.05
C SER A 114 -8.56 -11.86 7.36
N ALA A 115 -8.25 -13.08 7.82
CA ALA A 115 -7.37 -13.30 8.97
C ALA A 115 -5.93 -12.76 8.77
N LEU A 116 -5.44 -12.75 7.53
CA LEU A 116 -4.11 -12.23 7.17
C LEU A 116 -4.11 -10.73 6.84
N ALA A 117 -5.26 -10.15 6.50
CA ALA A 117 -5.41 -8.73 6.20
C ALA A 117 -6.73 -8.17 6.79
N PRO A 118 -6.90 -8.18 8.12
CA PRO A 118 -8.19 -7.87 8.77
C PRO A 118 -8.67 -6.43 8.56
N LEU A 119 -7.76 -5.52 8.20
CA LEU A 119 -8.09 -4.12 7.91
C LEU A 119 -8.47 -3.87 6.44
N HIS A 120 -8.29 -4.85 5.54
CA HIS A 120 -8.38 -4.65 4.10
C HIS A 120 -9.33 -5.64 3.41
N ASN A 121 -9.08 -6.94 3.54
CA ASN A 121 -9.85 -7.96 2.83
C ASN A 121 -11.35 -7.97 3.17
N PRO A 122 -11.79 -7.79 4.44
CA PRO A 122 -13.23 -7.71 4.73
C PRO A 122 -13.93 -6.57 3.98
N ALA A 123 -13.32 -5.37 3.95
CA ALA A 123 -13.87 -4.24 3.24
C ALA A 123 -13.90 -4.46 1.73
N ALA A 124 -12.85 -5.08 1.17
CA ALA A 124 -12.79 -5.44 -0.24
C ALA A 124 -13.91 -6.44 -0.60
N ALA A 125 -14.16 -7.46 0.23
CA ALA A 125 -15.24 -8.43 0.02
C ALA A 125 -16.62 -7.76 0.03
N VAL A 126 -16.87 -6.84 0.96
CA VAL A 126 -18.10 -6.03 0.99
C VAL A 126 -18.22 -5.19 -0.28
N GLY A 127 -17.15 -4.50 -0.69
CA GLY A 127 -17.14 -3.71 -1.92
C GLY A 127 -17.39 -4.54 -3.18
N ILE A 128 -16.87 -5.77 -3.26
CA ILE A 128 -17.13 -6.71 -4.37
C ILE A 128 -18.61 -7.06 -4.42
N LYS A 129 -19.23 -7.43 -3.28
CA LYS A 129 -20.66 -7.77 -3.22
C LYS A 129 -21.52 -6.61 -3.68
N ALA A 130 -21.30 -5.42 -3.16
CA ALA A 130 -22.00 -4.22 -3.57
C ALA A 130 -21.83 -3.93 -5.09
N ALA A 131 -20.63 -4.11 -5.62
CA ALA A 131 -20.38 -3.93 -7.05
C ALA A 131 -21.11 -4.97 -7.93
N ILE A 132 -21.21 -6.23 -7.49
CA ILE A 132 -21.95 -7.27 -8.19
C ILE A 132 -23.45 -6.92 -8.25
N ASP A 133 -24.01 -6.43 -7.14
CA ASP A 133 -25.44 -6.07 -7.07
C ASP A 133 -25.76 -4.85 -7.93
N VAL A 134 -24.89 -3.85 -7.95
CA VAL A 134 -25.07 -2.61 -8.71
C VAL A 134 -24.75 -2.78 -10.21
N PHE A 135 -23.79 -3.61 -10.56
CA PHE A 135 -23.31 -3.83 -11.94
C PHE A 135 -23.39 -5.32 -12.32
N PRO A 136 -24.57 -5.93 -12.41
CA PRO A 136 -24.73 -7.37 -12.58
C PRO A 136 -24.20 -7.89 -13.93
N ASN A 137 -24.08 -7.02 -14.95
CA ASN A 137 -23.61 -7.37 -16.28
C ASN A 137 -22.10 -7.10 -16.49
N ALA A 138 -21.41 -6.52 -15.50
CA ALA A 138 -19.98 -6.26 -15.59
C ALA A 138 -19.15 -7.45 -15.08
N ILE A 139 -18.08 -7.78 -15.79
CA ILE A 139 -17.12 -8.80 -15.33
C ILE A 139 -16.36 -8.24 -14.15
N GLN A 140 -16.43 -8.92 -13.00
CA GLN A 140 -15.70 -8.54 -11.81
C GLN A 140 -14.34 -9.26 -11.77
N THR A 141 -13.26 -8.54 -11.50
CA THR A 141 -11.91 -9.12 -11.41
C THR A 141 -11.22 -8.69 -10.11
N ALA A 142 -10.44 -9.61 -9.53
CA ALA A 142 -9.59 -9.34 -8.36
C ALA A 142 -8.13 -9.22 -8.76
N VAL A 143 -7.48 -8.14 -8.32
CA VAL A 143 -6.06 -7.85 -8.51
C VAL A 143 -5.41 -7.83 -7.13
N PHE A 144 -4.47 -8.74 -6.89
CA PHE A 144 -3.90 -8.97 -5.57
C PHE A 144 -2.55 -8.27 -5.40
N ASP A 145 -2.38 -7.49 -4.32
CA ASP A 145 -1.10 -6.86 -3.99
C ASP A 145 0.01 -7.89 -3.73
N THR A 146 -0.35 -9.10 -3.30
CA THR A 146 0.60 -10.19 -3.02
C THR A 146 1.01 -10.98 -4.26
N ALA A 147 0.27 -10.87 -5.38
CA ALA A 147 0.50 -11.70 -6.56
C ALA A 147 1.91 -11.55 -7.14
N PHE A 148 2.43 -10.33 -7.21
CA PHE A 148 3.79 -10.04 -7.69
C PHE A 148 4.88 -10.77 -6.89
N HIS A 149 4.65 -10.97 -5.59
CA HIS A 149 5.61 -11.58 -4.67
C HIS A 149 5.56 -13.11 -4.65
N GLN A 150 4.62 -13.75 -5.37
CA GLN A 150 4.55 -15.22 -5.43
C GLN A 150 5.75 -15.86 -6.18
N THR A 151 6.58 -15.05 -6.84
CA THR A 151 7.82 -15.51 -7.48
C THR A 151 9.01 -15.63 -6.52
N MET A 152 8.87 -15.20 -5.26
CA MET A 152 9.94 -15.34 -4.25
C MET A 152 10.33 -16.81 -4.08
N PRO A 153 11.64 -17.14 -4.07
CA PRO A 153 12.11 -18.50 -3.81
C PRO A 153 11.87 -18.89 -2.34
N LYS A 154 11.89 -20.20 -2.08
CA LYS A 154 11.50 -20.77 -0.78
C LYS A 154 12.32 -20.24 0.39
N GLU A 155 13.61 -20.07 0.21
CA GLU A 155 14.53 -19.49 1.19
C GLU A 155 14.22 -18.03 1.54
N ASN A 156 13.53 -17.30 0.67
CA ASN A 156 13.14 -15.92 0.88
C ASN A 156 11.74 -15.75 1.47
N TYR A 157 10.83 -16.72 1.25
CA TYR A 157 9.49 -16.60 1.82
C TYR A 157 9.28 -17.37 3.11
N LEU A 158 10.10 -18.37 3.46
CA LEU A 158 9.97 -19.08 4.74
C LEU A 158 10.52 -18.27 5.90
N TYR A 159 9.91 -18.45 7.05
CA TYR A 159 10.47 -18.08 8.34
C TYR A 159 11.20 -19.27 8.97
N ALA A 160 12.25 -18.99 9.74
CA ALA A 160 12.92 -19.99 10.57
C ALA A 160 12.08 -20.29 11.83
N LEU A 161 10.87 -20.78 11.62
CA LEU A 161 9.88 -21.12 12.64
C LEU A 161 9.53 -22.63 12.50
N PRO A 162 8.81 -23.23 13.47
CA PRO A 162 8.37 -24.62 13.33
C PRO A 162 7.65 -24.83 11.99
N MET A 163 8.15 -25.75 11.16
CA MET A 163 7.62 -26.00 9.80
C MET A 163 6.13 -26.32 9.79
N LYS A 164 5.62 -26.93 10.86
CA LYS A 164 4.18 -27.15 11.05
C LYS A 164 3.34 -25.88 10.93
N TRP A 165 3.88 -24.72 11.32
CA TRP A 165 3.15 -23.45 11.17
C TRP A 165 3.02 -23.03 9.71
N TYR A 166 4.04 -23.32 8.90
CA TYR A 166 3.92 -23.13 7.46
C TYR A 166 2.93 -24.12 6.83
N GLU A 167 3.04 -25.41 7.20
CA GLU A 167 2.24 -26.50 6.63
C GLU A 167 0.76 -26.36 6.96
N ASP A 168 0.43 -26.12 8.24
CA ASP A 168 -0.94 -26.13 8.75
C ASP A 168 -1.61 -24.74 8.69
N LEU A 169 -0.83 -23.66 8.96
CA LEU A 169 -1.35 -22.30 9.14
C LEU A 169 -0.91 -21.33 8.02
N LYS A 170 -0.14 -21.82 7.04
CA LYS A 170 0.38 -21.02 5.94
C LYS A 170 1.21 -19.80 6.39
N VAL A 171 1.92 -19.94 7.53
CA VAL A 171 2.80 -18.88 8.06
C VAL A 171 4.05 -18.78 7.18
N ARG A 172 4.05 -17.80 6.30
CA ARG A 172 5.14 -17.47 5.39
C ARG A 172 5.13 -15.97 5.09
N ARG A 173 6.14 -15.48 4.38
CA ARG A 173 6.14 -14.11 3.83
C ARG A 173 5.32 -14.09 2.55
N TYR A 174 4.39 -13.14 2.46
CA TYR A 174 3.59 -12.91 1.25
C TYR A 174 3.99 -11.64 0.52
N GLY A 175 4.45 -10.61 1.26
CA GLY A 175 4.59 -9.28 0.71
C GLY A 175 3.24 -8.57 0.52
N ALA A 176 3.27 -7.36 0.05
CA ALA A 176 2.10 -6.57 -0.33
C ALA A 176 2.52 -5.31 -1.11
N HIS A 177 1.57 -4.44 -1.44
CA HIS A 177 1.74 -3.20 -2.21
C HIS A 177 2.11 -3.40 -3.69
N GLY A 178 1.72 -4.52 -4.29
CA GLY A 178 2.16 -4.81 -5.64
C GLY A 178 3.69 -4.91 -5.68
N THR A 179 4.38 -4.02 -6.40
CA THR A 179 5.85 -4.07 -6.50
C THR A 179 6.55 -3.53 -5.26
N SER A 180 6.38 -2.24 -4.98
CA SER A 180 7.00 -1.52 -3.85
C SER A 180 6.49 -0.08 -3.82
N HIS A 181 6.49 0.57 -2.65
CA HIS A 181 6.30 2.02 -2.56
C HIS A 181 6.73 2.59 -1.21
N ILE A 182 7.05 3.89 -1.17
CA ILE A 182 7.35 4.65 0.03
C ILE A 182 6.29 5.73 0.20
N GLY A 183 5.31 5.46 1.07
CA GLY A 183 4.20 6.34 1.46
C GLY A 183 3.92 6.22 2.94
N ASN A 184 2.68 6.44 3.39
CA ASN A 184 2.30 6.18 4.79
C ASN A 184 2.43 4.70 5.16
N GLY A 185 2.07 3.76 4.25
CA GLY A 185 2.62 2.41 4.21
C GLY A 185 3.88 2.41 3.36
N ALA A 186 4.87 1.59 3.68
CA ALA A 186 6.13 1.55 2.95
C ALA A 186 6.67 0.13 2.78
N SER A 187 7.25 -0.15 1.61
CA SER A 187 7.91 -1.42 1.29
C SER A 187 9.02 -1.24 0.27
N ILE A 188 9.97 -2.15 0.27
CA ILE A 188 11.03 -2.27 -0.74
C ILE A 188 10.99 -3.69 -1.30
N SER A 189 11.20 -3.83 -2.60
CA SER A 189 11.30 -5.12 -3.28
C SER A 189 12.57 -5.21 -4.10
N ALA A 190 13.23 -6.37 -4.03
CA ALA A 190 14.30 -6.78 -4.94
C ALA A 190 13.65 -7.42 -6.16
N VAL A 191 13.93 -6.88 -7.34
CA VAL A 191 13.34 -7.33 -8.61
C VAL A 191 14.43 -7.74 -9.56
N VAL A 192 14.40 -8.99 -10.03
CA VAL A 192 15.33 -9.54 -11.00
C VAL A 192 14.59 -10.09 -12.19
N ASN A 193 14.91 -9.60 -13.39
CA ASN A 193 14.26 -10.01 -14.64
C ASN A 193 12.71 -9.91 -14.57
N GLY A 194 12.18 -8.84 -13.97
CA GLY A 194 10.76 -8.59 -13.84
C GLY A 194 10.03 -9.44 -12.79
N LYS A 195 10.77 -10.24 -11.99
CA LYS A 195 10.22 -11.09 -10.92
C LYS A 195 10.68 -10.61 -9.55
N CYS A 196 9.80 -10.72 -8.56
CA CYS A 196 10.18 -10.46 -7.18
C CYS A 196 11.10 -11.56 -6.65
N LEU A 197 12.33 -11.18 -6.30
CA LEU A 197 13.28 -12.04 -5.58
C LEU A 197 13.02 -11.99 -4.08
N ASN A 198 12.80 -10.80 -3.54
CA ASN A 198 12.54 -10.57 -2.12
C ASN A 198 11.75 -9.27 -1.91
N THR A 199 11.10 -9.15 -0.75
CA THR A 199 10.38 -7.93 -0.35
C THR A 199 10.48 -7.69 1.15
N SER A 200 10.35 -6.45 1.60
CA SER A 200 10.47 -6.10 3.02
C SER A 200 9.24 -6.54 3.84
N MET A 201 8.05 -6.59 3.27
CA MET A 201 6.85 -7.03 3.99
C MET A 201 6.84 -8.55 4.21
N GLY A 202 6.13 -8.99 5.23
CA GLY A 202 6.15 -10.35 5.72
C GLY A 202 4.84 -11.11 5.53
N LEU A 203 4.40 -11.79 6.60
CA LEU A 203 3.10 -12.45 6.69
C LEU A 203 1.97 -11.42 6.49
N THR A 204 2.14 -10.25 7.09
CA THR A 204 1.25 -9.11 7.01
C THR A 204 1.99 -7.88 6.47
N PRO A 205 1.30 -6.82 6.09
CA PRO A 205 1.93 -5.56 5.68
C PRO A 205 2.59 -4.77 6.83
N ASN A 206 2.84 -5.37 7.99
CA ASN A 206 3.47 -4.69 9.13
C ASN A 206 5.00 -4.83 9.14
N ALA A 207 5.53 -6.00 8.78
CA ALA A 207 6.97 -6.25 8.77
C ALA A 207 7.75 -5.34 7.80
N GLY A 208 9.04 -5.21 8.02
CA GLY A 208 9.96 -4.49 7.14
C GLY A 208 10.25 -3.07 7.59
N LEU A 209 9.91 -2.11 6.76
CA LEU A 209 10.18 -0.69 7.01
C LEU A 209 9.37 -0.13 8.17
N ILE A 210 9.91 0.88 8.84
CA ILE A 210 9.12 1.77 9.70
C ILE A 210 8.13 2.50 8.80
N MET A 211 6.88 2.67 9.25
CA MET A 211 5.83 3.32 8.46
C MET A 211 5.18 4.46 9.27
N GLY A 212 4.15 5.09 8.77
CA GLY A 212 3.46 6.15 9.49
C GLY A 212 3.01 5.73 10.89
N THR A 213 2.34 4.56 10.99
CA THR A 213 1.79 4.03 12.25
C THR A 213 2.23 2.60 12.57
N ARG A 214 2.92 1.90 11.65
CA ARG A 214 3.35 0.51 11.82
C ARG A 214 4.81 0.45 12.22
N CYS A 215 5.13 -0.50 13.11
CA CYS A 215 6.48 -0.60 13.70
C CYS A 215 7.57 -1.07 12.71
N GLY A 216 7.22 -1.82 11.66
CA GLY A 216 8.19 -2.56 10.87
C GLY A 216 8.76 -3.77 11.64
N ASP A 217 10.01 -4.14 11.32
CA ASP A 217 10.68 -5.26 11.99
C ASP A 217 10.99 -4.93 13.45
N ILE A 218 10.65 -5.88 14.33
CA ILE A 218 10.95 -5.86 15.76
C ILE A 218 11.45 -7.25 16.21
N ASP A 219 12.08 -7.33 17.37
CA ASP A 219 12.33 -8.60 18.02
C ASP A 219 10.99 -9.23 18.45
N ALA A 220 10.75 -10.47 18.01
CA ALA A 220 9.52 -11.18 18.32
C ALA A 220 9.27 -11.33 19.84
N SER A 221 10.33 -11.38 20.65
CA SER A 221 10.25 -11.51 22.10
C SER A 221 9.68 -10.27 22.80
N ILE A 222 9.62 -9.13 22.11
CA ILE A 222 8.96 -7.91 22.62
C ILE A 222 7.49 -8.19 22.91
N ILE A 223 6.81 -8.96 22.05
CA ILE A 223 5.37 -9.23 22.16
C ILE A 223 5.01 -9.91 23.48
N PRO A 224 5.51 -11.13 23.78
CA PRO A 224 5.20 -11.80 25.06
C PRO A 224 5.70 -11.01 26.26
N TYR A 225 6.87 -10.33 26.15
CA TYR A 225 7.40 -9.50 27.24
C TYR A 225 6.45 -8.35 27.63
N VAL A 226 5.96 -7.60 26.63
CA VAL A 226 5.03 -6.49 26.88
C VAL A 226 3.70 -7.00 27.41
N MET A 227 3.16 -8.09 26.85
CA MET A 227 1.93 -8.72 27.34
C MET A 227 2.03 -9.10 28.82
N GLU A 228 3.15 -9.73 29.22
CA GLU A 228 3.39 -10.11 30.62
C GLU A 228 3.48 -8.89 31.57
N LYS A 229 4.10 -7.78 31.10
CA LYS A 229 4.30 -6.57 31.94
C LYS A 229 3.09 -5.65 32.01
N THR A 230 2.23 -5.66 31.00
CA THR A 230 1.11 -4.71 30.86
C THR A 230 -0.26 -5.35 30.94
N ASN A 231 -0.34 -6.68 30.90
CA ASN A 231 -1.58 -7.45 30.75
C ASN A 231 -2.39 -7.12 29.48
N MET A 232 -1.75 -6.56 28.46
CA MET A 232 -2.40 -6.31 27.16
C MET A 232 -2.80 -7.62 26.49
N THR A 233 -3.98 -7.62 25.91
CA THR A 233 -4.47 -8.73 25.08
C THR A 233 -3.76 -8.77 23.73
N PRO A 234 -3.76 -9.92 23.01
CA PRO A 234 -3.22 -9.99 21.66
C PRO A 234 -3.78 -8.92 20.70
N LYS A 235 -5.06 -8.57 20.84
CA LYS A 235 -5.71 -7.54 20.02
C LYS A 235 -5.20 -6.13 20.32
N GLU A 236 -4.94 -5.82 21.59
CA GLU A 236 -4.36 -4.53 21.98
C GLU A 236 -2.91 -4.41 21.51
N ILE A 237 -2.13 -5.50 21.57
CA ILE A 237 -0.78 -5.55 20.99
C ILE A 237 -0.84 -5.34 19.47
N ASP A 238 -1.73 -6.05 18.76
CA ASP A 238 -1.89 -5.87 17.33
C ASP A 238 -2.24 -4.42 16.97
N ASN A 239 -3.13 -3.78 17.73
CA ASN A 239 -3.44 -2.36 17.55
C ASN A 239 -2.21 -1.47 17.79
N ALA A 240 -1.45 -1.72 18.86
CA ALA A 240 -0.25 -0.94 19.20
C ALA A 240 0.79 -0.99 18.06
N ILE A 241 1.14 -2.19 17.56
CA ILE A 241 2.17 -2.35 16.53
C ILE A 241 1.72 -1.89 15.13
N ASN A 242 0.41 -1.80 14.86
CA ASN A 242 -0.14 -1.42 13.56
C ASN A 242 -0.62 0.03 13.48
N LYS A 243 -1.08 0.64 14.59
CA LYS A 243 -1.75 1.94 14.56
C LYS A 243 -1.13 2.99 15.49
N GLU A 244 -0.32 2.59 16.47
CA GLU A 244 0.22 3.47 17.50
C GLU A 244 1.75 3.52 17.49
N SER A 245 2.38 2.87 16.51
CA SER A 245 3.83 2.75 16.33
C SER A 245 4.35 3.64 15.19
N GLY A 246 5.50 3.31 14.65
CA GLY A 246 6.09 3.97 13.49
C GLY A 246 6.50 5.42 13.73
N LEU A 247 6.40 6.24 12.69
CA LEU A 247 6.73 7.66 12.77
C LEU A 247 5.90 8.39 13.82
N LEU A 248 4.62 8.03 13.95
CA LEU A 248 3.73 8.59 14.98
C LEU A 248 4.28 8.41 16.38
N ALA A 249 4.69 7.20 16.74
CA ALA A 249 5.20 6.89 18.07
C ALA A 249 6.54 7.58 18.37
N ILE A 250 7.46 7.54 17.42
CA ILE A 250 8.81 8.09 17.61
C ILE A 250 8.78 9.61 17.65
N SER A 251 8.05 10.25 16.72
CA SER A 251 7.92 11.70 16.68
C SER A 251 7.03 12.26 17.79
N ARG A 252 6.13 11.43 18.35
CA ARG A 252 5.08 11.86 19.29
C ARG A 252 4.20 12.98 18.74
N LYS A 253 4.15 13.15 17.43
CA LYS A 253 3.49 14.26 16.75
C LYS A 253 2.50 13.80 15.69
N SER A 254 2.98 13.10 14.68
CA SER A 254 2.16 12.72 13.52
C SER A 254 2.69 11.48 12.80
N SER A 255 1.81 10.81 12.08
CA SER A 255 2.16 9.78 11.09
C SER A 255 2.43 10.35 9.70
N ASP A 256 2.16 11.63 9.48
CA ASP A 256 2.36 12.32 8.19
C ASP A 256 3.81 12.82 8.09
N SER A 257 4.50 12.42 7.02
CA SER A 257 5.89 12.83 6.79
C SER A 257 6.06 14.34 6.66
N ARG A 258 5.04 15.07 6.21
CA ARG A 258 5.08 16.53 6.08
C ARG A 258 5.15 17.21 7.45
N ASP A 259 4.38 16.73 8.42
CA ASP A 259 4.43 17.22 9.80
C ASP A 259 5.77 16.89 10.46
N ILE A 260 6.41 15.78 10.07
CA ILE A 260 7.75 15.41 10.52
C ILE A 260 8.79 16.36 9.90
N GLU A 261 8.72 16.62 8.60
CA GLU A 261 9.59 17.58 7.89
C GLU A 261 9.48 18.98 8.52
N ASP A 262 8.27 19.46 8.79
CA ASP A 262 8.04 20.72 9.50
C ASP A 262 8.66 20.72 10.91
N GLY A 263 8.49 19.62 11.67
CA GLY A 263 9.10 19.46 12.98
C GLY A 263 10.63 19.54 12.93
N ILE A 264 11.25 18.90 11.94
CA ILE A 264 12.70 18.97 11.71
C ILE A 264 13.15 20.40 11.46
N ALA A 265 12.43 21.14 10.62
CA ALA A 265 12.74 22.55 10.31
C ALA A 265 12.69 23.45 11.56
N TYR A 266 11.86 23.12 12.54
CA TYR A 266 11.80 23.81 13.85
C TYR A 266 12.74 23.23 14.91
N GLY A 267 13.56 22.23 14.57
CA GLY A 267 14.52 21.63 15.51
C GLY A 267 13.92 20.64 16.52
N ASP A 268 12.75 20.07 16.24
CA ASP A 268 12.11 19.04 17.09
C ASP A 268 12.94 17.75 17.11
N GLU A 269 13.55 17.45 18.23
CA GLU A 269 14.46 16.30 18.40
C GLU A 269 13.76 14.95 18.15
N ASN A 270 12.47 14.81 18.46
CA ASN A 270 11.72 13.59 18.21
C ASN A 270 11.44 13.41 16.70
N CYS A 271 11.14 14.49 15.99
CA CYS A 271 10.99 14.44 14.54
C CYS A 271 12.31 14.12 13.83
N ILE A 272 13.43 14.72 14.30
CA ILE A 272 14.77 14.41 13.80
C ILE A 272 15.11 12.93 14.06
N LEU A 273 14.81 12.40 15.24
CA LEU A 273 15.02 10.98 15.53
C LEU A 273 14.17 10.07 14.67
N ALA A 274 12.88 10.40 14.51
CA ALA A 274 11.96 9.63 13.66
C ALA A 274 12.45 9.52 12.22
N GLN A 275 12.89 10.64 11.63
CA GLN A 275 13.47 10.67 10.28
C GLN A 275 14.75 9.82 10.18
N LYS A 276 15.66 9.96 11.13
CA LYS A 276 16.91 9.18 11.15
C LYS A 276 16.65 7.68 11.22
N MET A 277 15.72 7.25 12.07
CA MET A 277 15.35 5.83 12.19
C MET A 277 14.67 5.32 10.92
N TYR A 278 13.80 6.12 10.31
CA TYR A 278 13.11 5.81 9.06
C TYR A 278 14.11 5.62 7.91
N VAL A 279 14.98 6.60 7.69
CA VAL A 279 16.05 6.56 6.68
C VAL A 279 16.95 5.34 6.89
N ARG A 280 17.41 5.12 8.14
CA ARG A 280 18.28 3.98 8.46
C ARG A 280 17.66 2.65 8.07
N ARG A 281 16.40 2.42 8.40
CA ARG A 281 15.71 1.18 8.05
C ARG A 281 15.59 0.98 6.53
N ILE A 282 15.38 2.06 5.77
CA ILE A 282 15.34 2.00 4.30
C ILE A 282 16.72 1.62 3.75
N VAL A 283 17.78 2.27 4.24
CA VAL A 283 19.18 2.00 3.86
C VAL A 283 19.55 0.55 4.15
N ASP A 284 19.21 0.01 5.30
CA ASP A 284 19.47 -1.38 5.68
C ASP A 284 18.84 -2.37 4.67
N TYR A 285 17.61 -2.11 4.23
CA TYR A 285 16.94 -2.94 3.23
C TYR A 285 17.51 -2.77 1.81
N ILE A 286 17.88 -1.56 1.41
CA ILE A 286 18.54 -1.33 0.12
C ILE A 286 19.88 -2.07 0.10
N ALA A 287 20.71 -1.93 1.12
CA ALA A 287 22.03 -2.58 1.21
C ALA A 287 21.89 -4.11 1.19
N LYS A 288 20.93 -4.66 1.95
CA LYS A 288 20.62 -6.10 1.95
C LYS A 288 20.29 -6.59 0.54
N TYR A 289 19.36 -5.91 -0.14
CA TYR A 289 18.91 -6.35 -1.46
C TYR A 289 19.93 -6.09 -2.56
N TYR A 290 20.74 -5.05 -2.43
CA TYR A 290 21.88 -4.80 -3.32
C TYR A 290 22.86 -6.00 -3.31
N VAL A 291 23.18 -6.51 -2.13
CA VAL A 291 24.06 -7.69 -1.99
C VAL A 291 23.35 -8.95 -2.47
N GLU A 292 22.06 -9.14 -2.16
CA GLU A 292 21.29 -10.32 -2.55
C GLU A 292 21.15 -10.46 -4.08
N MET A 293 21.09 -9.32 -4.80
CA MET A 293 21.00 -9.26 -6.26
C MET A 293 22.37 -9.22 -6.96
N ASP A 294 23.49 -9.22 -6.22
CA ASP A 294 24.85 -8.98 -6.75
C ASP A 294 24.97 -7.61 -7.46
N GLY A 295 24.38 -6.59 -6.87
CA GLY A 295 24.22 -5.25 -7.45
C GLY A 295 22.80 -4.99 -7.97
N CYS A 296 22.55 -3.81 -8.51
CA CYS A 296 21.31 -3.49 -9.22
C CYS A 296 21.53 -2.44 -10.29
N ASP A 297 20.68 -2.43 -11.31
CA ASP A 297 20.74 -1.46 -12.40
C ASP A 297 20.10 -0.12 -12.02
N ALA A 298 19.08 -0.15 -11.13
CA ALA A 298 18.37 1.04 -10.70
C ALA A 298 17.73 0.89 -9.31
N ILE A 299 17.63 2.00 -8.58
CA ILE A 299 16.81 2.16 -7.39
C ILE A 299 15.69 3.13 -7.74
N VAL A 300 14.43 2.68 -7.63
CA VAL A 300 13.26 3.47 -8.01
C VAL A 300 12.49 3.92 -6.77
N PHE A 301 12.37 5.22 -6.58
CA PHE A 301 11.56 5.84 -5.53
C PHE A 301 10.16 6.11 -6.05
N THR A 302 9.14 5.53 -5.42
CA THR A 302 7.72 5.63 -5.83
C THR A 302 6.81 6.02 -4.67
N ALA A 303 5.58 6.38 -5.00
CA ALA A 303 4.54 6.85 -4.08
C ALA A 303 4.86 8.18 -3.37
N GLY A 304 3.96 8.62 -2.49
CA GLY A 304 3.93 9.98 -2.01
C GLY A 304 5.23 10.51 -1.42
N ILE A 305 5.87 9.76 -0.53
CA ILE A 305 7.16 10.14 0.07
C ILE A 305 8.28 9.94 -0.95
N GLY A 306 8.33 8.78 -1.63
CA GLY A 306 9.38 8.48 -2.60
C GLY A 306 9.47 9.50 -3.74
N GLU A 307 8.32 9.98 -4.24
CA GLU A 307 8.27 10.94 -5.34
C GLU A 307 8.45 12.41 -4.90
N LYS A 308 8.06 12.76 -3.66
CA LYS A 308 7.89 14.17 -3.27
C LYS A 308 8.85 14.63 -2.17
N ALA A 309 9.35 13.73 -1.31
CA ALA A 309 10.22 14.09 -0.20
C ALA A 309 11.70 14.14 -0.65
N ILE A 310 12.12 15.29 -1.13
CA ILE A 310 13.47 15.55 -1.65
C ILE A 310 14.54 15.24 -0.59
N ASP A 311 14.32 15.71 0.65
CA ASP A 311 15.26 15.53 1.75
C ASP A 311 15.36 14.07 2.18
N THR A 312 14.24 13.34 2.19
CA THR A 312 14.25 11.90 2.50
C THR A 312 15.06 11.11 1.47
N ARG A 313 14.90 11.38 0.16
CA ARG A 313 15.72 10.74 -0.89
C ARG A 313 17.20 11.07 -0.72
N ARG A 314 17.52 12.36 -0.43
CA ARG A 314 18.89 12.81 -0.15
C ARG A 314 19.50 12.05 1.02
N ASP A 315 18.80 12.00 2.14
CA ASP A 315 19.28 11.34 3.35
C ASP A 315 19.55 9.85 3.11
N ILE A 316 18.69 9.16 2.36
CA ILE A 316 18.86 7.75 2.00
C ILE A 316 20.08 7.59 1.10
N LEU A 317 20.18 8.33 0.00
CA LEU A 317 21.23 8.14 -1.01
C LEU A 317 22.60 8.54 -0.49
N ASN A 318 22.70 9.55 0.38
CA ASN A 318 23.96 9.93 1.04
C ASN A 318 24.54 8.82 1.95
N CYS A 319 23.73 7.86 2.37
CA CYS A 319 24.19 6.69 3.11
C CYS A 319 24.75 5.57 2.20
N LEU A 320 24.55 5.63 0.89
CA LEU A 320 24.86 4.55 -0.05
C LEU A 320 26.16 4.76 -0.85
N GLY A 321 26.94 5.78 -0.52
CA GLY A 321 28.18 6.11 -1.23
C GLY A 321 29.21 4.97 -1.23
N SER A 322 29.27 4.14 -0.17
CA SER A 322 30.15 2.94 -0.13
C SER A 322 29.78 1.89 -1.19
N LEU A 323 28.55 1.91 -1.71
CA LEU A 323 28.10 1.06 -2.81
C LEU A 323 28.38 1.67 -4.20
N GLY A 324 28.92 2.90 -4.23
CA GLY A 324 29.16 3.65 -5.46
C GLY A 324 27.88 4.31 -6.01
N ILE A 325 26.92 4.59 -5.14
CA ILE A 325 25.65 5.23 -5.47
C ILE A 325 25.75 6.69 -5.03
N TYR A 326 25.62 7.61 -5.99
CA TYR A 326 25.83 9.04 -5.77
C TYR A 326 24.66 9.85 -6.28
N LEU A 327 24.16 10.76 -5.41
CA LEU A 327 23.06 11.66 -5.69
C LEU A 327 23.52 12.89 -6.48
N ASP A 328 22.76 13.28 -7.49
CA ASP A 328 22.79 14.61 -8.09
C ASP A 328 21.78 15.50 -7.35
N GLU A 329 22.29 16.44 -6.55
CA GLU A 329 21.46 17.34 -5.70
C GLU A 329 20.55 18.25 -6.51
N GLU A 330 21.00 18.72 -7.68
CA GLU A 330 20.19 19.57 -8.54
C GLU A 330 19.06 18.78 -9.21
N ALA A 331 19.38 17.59 -9.74
CA ALA A 331 18.41 16.69 -10.34
C ALA A 331 17.39 16.19 -9.32
N ASN A 332 17.81 15.96 -8.05
CA ASN A 332 16.91 15.54 -6.98
C ASN A 332 15.83 16.58 -6.63
N ASN A 333 16.01 17.83 -7.02
CA ASN A 333 14.99 18.87 -6.81
C ASN A 333 13.79 18.68 -7.78
N CYS A 334 13.26 17.48 -7.85
CA CYS A 334 12.07 17.12 -8.63
C CYS A 334 10.98 16.55 -7.73
N ARG A 335 9.72 16.91 -8.01
CA ARG A 335 8.54 16.43 -7.27
C ARG A 335 7.46 15.95 -8.22
N GLY A 336 7.05 14.67 -8.06
CA GLY A 336 5.93 14.10 -8.80
C GLY A 336 6.15 14.05 -10.32
N LYS A 337 7.40 13.95 -10.74
CA LYS A 337 7.81 13.75 -12.13
C LYS A 337 8.81 12.61 -12.18
N GLU A 338 8.80 11.87 -13.28
CA GLU A 338 9.85 10.90 -13.57
C GLU A 338 11.14 11.65 -13.90
N CYS A 339 12.20 11.36 -13.15
CA CYS A 339 13.50 12.00 -13.29
C CYS A 339 14.61 11.06 -12.82
N MET A 340 15.76 11.12 -13.49
CA MET A 340 17.00 10.51 -13.05
C MET A 340 17.67 11.45 -12.04
N ILE A 341 18.03 10.94 -10.87
CA ILE A 341 18.61 11.72 -9.77
C ILE A 341 20.02 11.28 -9.36
N SER A 342 20.63 10.39 -10.13
CA SER A 342 22.01 9.94 -9.91
C SER A 342 23.01 10.77 -10.74
N THR A 343 24.23 10.93 -10.21
CA THR A 343 25.34 11.51 -10.97
C THR A 343 25.82 10.58 -12.09
N LYS A 344 26.61 11.09 -13.03
CA LYS A 344 27.12 10.31 -14.17
C LYS A 344 28.10 9.20 -13.78
N ASP A 345 28.76 9.35 -12.65
CA ASP A 345 29.70 8.40 -12.08
C ASP A 345 29.09 7.45 -11.04
N SER A 346 27.80 7.59 -10.78
CA SER A 346 27.04 6.65 -9.98
C SER A 346 26.94 5.31 -10.70
N LYS A 347 27.09 4.21 -9.96
CA LYS A 347 26.92 2.84 -10.49
C LYS A 347 25.46 2.46 -10.70
N VAL A 348 24.54 3.17 -10.05
CA VAL A 348 23.09 2.91 -10.04
C VAL A 348 22.37 4.22 -10.27
#